data_78654ef2a01eb35f223fcd762918ddd8
#
_entry.id   78654ef2a01eb35f223fcd762918ddd8
#
_cell.length_a   1.000
_cell.length_b   1.000
_cell.length_c   1.000
_cell.angle_alpha   90.00
_cell.angle_beta   90.00
_cell.angle_gamma   90.00
#
_symmetry.space_group_name_H-M   'P 1'
#
loop_
_entity.id
_entity.type
_entity.pdbx_description
1 polymer ?
#
loop_
_entity_poly.entity_id
_entity_poly.type
_entity_poly.pdbx_seq_one_letter_code
_entity_poly.pdbx_strand_id
1 'polypeptide(L)'
;MLSKKMLRDIAKHKTQFLSIFLMAFLGVFVFAGVGGESVGLEVNVNEYYDATNLADGWIYSANLDDDFVDKVNNLNPTKDRERQLVMDSVADFSNDPQITLHFLEKNNISTFYLIDGEEFNVSDENGVWLDKKFADSKDLKVGDNISFTFNGIEIEKEIKGLGYSPEYVYHASDASVIPDFNKIGFAYLSYKAFPLSDVPYNVLLVDFDGNAGDYDDLLSDKLDGKYNSFIQQSEHVSVSQFSEEMDQHKMMGDIFPVVFILIALLILLTTMTRIISHQRTQIGILKAVGFKNRTIMFHYISYGLWLVVAGSILGLIVGPLTLPNLFYPSMSSTYILPEWKPAWSMTFVYVAIAMILMSVVVSYFAVRSISKENPADTIRPKSPKVSSSGFIEKLGFWKKLSFNARWNYRDAKRNKFRGLMTIVGVIGCTALLVSAFGMYDGMSNLKEWEYSQINHYDSKLVIDEKASLSEIDDVAHEVNGDKIMESAIEIDSGNSKKSASLLVLNDTKLVTPTDYDWNKVHIADDEVSISQKMADL
;
A
#
# COMPACT_ATOMS: atom_id res chain seq x y z
N MET A 1 -45.15 -4.29 -23.62
CA MET A 1 -45.47 -5.71 -23.38
C MET A 1 -44.23 -6.50 -22.93
N LEU A 2 -43.12 -6.43 -23.64
CA LEU A 2 -41.88 -7.13 -23.30
C LEU A 2 -41.23 -6.68 -21.95
N SER A 3 -41.27 -5.39 -21.60
CA SER A 3 -40.76 -4.86 -20.32
C SER A 3 -41.52 -5.43 -19.11
N LYS A 4 -42.86 -5.53 -19.20
CA LYS A 4 -43.67 -6.15 -18.13
C LYS A 4 -43.35 -7.66 -17.99
N LYS A 5 -43.06 -8.33 -19.14
CA LYS A 5 -42.58 -9.72 -19.12
C LYS A 5 -41.25 -9.84 -18.40
N MET A 6 -40.30 -8.96 -18.70
CA MET A 6 -38.97 -8.95 -18.06
C MET A 6 -39.08 -8.85 -16.53
N LEU A 7 -39.84 -7.88 -16.00
CA LEU A 7 -40.03 -7.71 -14.57
C LEU A 7 -40.64 -8.96 -13.89
N ARG A 8 -41.64 -9.58 -14.56
CA ARG A 8 -42.25 -10.80 -14.06
C ARG A 8 -41.30 -12.00 -14.08
N ASP A 9 -40.46 -12.11 -15.11
CA ASP A 9 -39.45 -13.17 -15.22
C ASP A 9 -38.37 -13.00 -14.16
N ILE A 10 -37.91 -11.76 -13.91
CA ILE A 10 -36.98 -11.43 -12.81
C ILE A 10 -37.60 -11.82 -11.47
N ALA A 11 -38.86 -11.44 -11.21
CA ALA A 11 -39.56 -11.80 -9.97
C ALA A 11 -39.75 -13.33 -9.80
N LYS A 12 -39.90 -14.09 -10.89
CA LYS A 12 -40.07 -15.55 -10.86
C LYS A 12 -38.74 -16.29 -10.63
N HIS A 13 -37.61 -15.73 -11.09
CA HIS A 13 -36.29 -16.35 -11.01
C HIS A 13 -35.31 -15.51 -10.21
N LYS A 14 -35.77 -14.98 -9.04
CA LYS A 14 -35.06 -14.01 -8.19
C LYS A 14 -33.58 -14.37 -7.95
N THR A 15 -33.29 -15.61 -7.56
CA THR A 15 -31.93 -16.05 -7.22
C THR A 15 -30.95 -15.91 -8.39
N GLN A 16 -31.40 -16.21 -9.61
CA GLN A 16 -30.53 -16.16 -10.78
C GLN A 16 -30.22 -14.72 -11.19
N PHE A 17 -31.22 -13.85 -11.13
CA PHE A 17 -31.05 -12.43 -11.47
C PHE A 17 -30.33 -11.65 -10.37
N LEU A 18 -30.58 -12.02 -9.10
CA LEU A 18 -29.87 -11.48 -7.96
C LEU A 18 -28.36 -11.81 -8.03
N SER A 19 -28.00 -13.03 -8.46
CA SER A 19 -26.58 -13.37 -8.62
C SER A 19 -25.88 -12.53 -9.68
N ILE A 20 -26.55 -12.21 -10.81
CA ILE A 20 -25.99 -11.30 -11.82
C ILE A 20 -25.77 -9.90 -11.23
N PHE A 21 -26.79 -9.36 -10.55
CA PHE A 21 -26.72 -8.05 -9.91
C PHE A 21 -25.60 -8.00 -8.85
N LEU A 22 -25.56 -8.99 -7.94
CA LEU A 22 -24.55 -9.04 -6.88
C LEU A 22 -23.13 -9.15 -7.42
N MET A 23 -22.92 -9.94 -8.47
CA MET A 23 -21.59 -10.07 -9.05
C MET A 23 -21.13 -8.79 -9.77
N ALA A 24 -22.06 -8.11 -10.47
CA ALA A 24 -21.76 -6.82 -11.07
C ALA A 24 -21.52 -5.74 -9.99
N PHE A 25 -22.32 -5.75 -8.93
CA PHE A 25 -22.12 -4.88 -7.77
C PHE A 25 -20.76 -5.14 -7.13
N LEU A 26 -20.43 -6.38 -6.77
CA LEU A 26 -19.16 -6.72 -6.11
C LEU A 26 -17.95 -6.37 -6.97
N GLY A 27 -18.00 -6.64 -8.29
CA GLY A 27 -16.88 -6.30 -9.17
C GLY A 27 -16.55 -4.81 -9.19
N VAL A 28 -17.58 -3.96 -9.28
CA VAL A 28 -17.41 -2.51 -9.29
C VAL A 28 -17.20 -1.97 -7.87
N PHE A 29 -17.85 -2.54 -6.87
CA PHE A 29 -17.71 -2.19 -5.46
C PHE A 29 -16.26 -2.35 -4.97
N VAL A 30 -15.65 -3.50 -5.24
CA VAL A 30 -14.26 -3.77 -4.83
C VAL A 30 -13.31 -2.83 -5.59
N PHE A 31 -13.53 -2.67 -6.92
CA PHE A 31 -12.70 -1.78 -7.72
C PHE A 31 -12.74 -0.33 -7.24
N ALA A 32 -13.96 0.22 -7.12
CA ALA A 32 -14.12 1.61 -6.71
C ALA A 32 -13.78 1.85 -5.24
N GLY A 33 -13.95 0.83 -4.40
CA GLY A 33 -13.66 0.92 -2.96
C GLY A 33 -12.17 0.88 -2.66
N VAL A 34 -11.45 -0.11 -3.17
CA VAL A 34 -9.98 -0.19 -3.01
C VAL A 34 -9.30 0.94 -3.78
N GLY A 35 -9.77 1.24 -5.01
CA GLY A 35 -9.26 2.39 -5.75
C GLY A 35 -9.51 3.73 -5.05
N GLY A 36 -10.68 3.89 -4.41
CA GLY A 36 -11.00 5.11 -3.65
C GLY A 36 -10.14 5.29 -2.41
N GLU A 37 -9.72 4.21 -1.79
CA GLU A 37 -8.75 4.20 -0.71
C GLU A 37 -7.35 4.57 -1.22
N SER A 38 -6.84 3.88 -2.24
CA SER A 38 -5.51 4.12 -2.81
C SER A 38 -5.34 5.54 -3.36
N VAL A 39 -6.31 6.04 -4.14
CA VAL A 39 -6.31 7.43 -4.64
C VAL A 39 -6.44 8.42 -3.48
N GLY A 40 -7.21 8.06 -2.43
CA GLY A 40 -7.34 8.86 -1.22
C GLY A 40 -6.02 9.04 -0.49
N LEU A 41 -5.23 7.99 -0.33
CA LEU A 41 -3.90 8.07 0.28
C LEU A 41 -2.98 9.01 -0.49
N GLU A 42 -2.91 8.85 -1.81
CA GLU A 42 -2.09 9.69 -2.68
C GLU A 42 -2.49 11.18 -2.59
N VAL A 43 -3.79 11.47 -2.62
CA VAL A 43 -4.30 12.85 -2.50
C VAL A 43 -4.00 13.43 -1.12
N ASN A 44 -4.33 12.70 -0.04
CA ASN A 44 -4.15 13.20 1.33
C ASN A 44 -2.67 13.47 1.66
N VAL A 45 -1.74 12.60 1.23
CA VAL A 45 -0.32 12.80 1.51
C VAL A 45 0.26 13.95 0.68
N ASN A 46 -0.12 14.07 -0.60
CA ASN A 46 0.36 15.16 -1.44
C ASN A 46 -0.17 16.51 -0.96
N GLU A 47 -1.47 16.61 -0.60
CA GLU A 47 -2.03 17.82 0.00
C GLU A 47 -1.32 18.18 1.33
N TYR A 48 -0.95 17.18 2.12
CA TYR A 48 -0.19 17.40 3.36
C TYR A 48 1.23 17.89 3.09
N TYR A 49 1.97 17.27 2.17
CA TYR A 49 3.30 17.68 1.77
C TYR A 49 3.32 19.10 1.16
N ASP A 50 2.35 19.39 0.30
CA ASP A 50 2.19 20.72 -0.29
C ASP A 50 1.87 21.78 0.78
N ALA A 51 0.96 21.48 1.71
CA ALA A 51 0.55 22.41 2.77
C ALA A 51 1.67 22.69 3.78
N THR A 52 2.59 21.76 3.97
CA THR A 52 3.71 21.87 4.91
C THR A 52 5.03 22.18 4.23
N ASN A 53 5.06 22.35 2.91
CA ASN A 53 6.25 22.59 2.13
C ASN A 53 7.37 21.59 2.47
N LEU A 54 7.09 20.28 2.28
CA LEU A 54 8.09 19.23 2.56
C LEU A 54 9.36 19.50 1.74
N ALA A 55 10.51 19.45 2.38
CA ALA A 55 11.80 19.65 1.74
C ALA A 55 12.00 18.77 0.50
N ASP A 56 12.62 19.33 -0.55
CA ASP A 56 13.06 18.56 -1.72
C ASP A 56 14.33 17.73 -1.42
N GLY A 57 15.09 18.14 -0.38
CA GLY A 57 16.27 17.42 0.07
C GLY A 57 16.81 17.88 1.42
N TRP A 58 17.60 17.01 2.04
CA TRP A 58 18.29 17.21 3.32
C TRP A 58 19.79 17.04 3.12
N ILE A 59 20.57 18.06 3.48
CA ILE A 59 22.03 18.03 3.47
C ILE A 59 22.50 17.86 4.91
N TYR A 60 23.16 16.75 5.20
CA TYR A 60 23.74 16.46 6.51
C TYR A 60 25.21 16.89 6.53
N SER A 61 25.58 17.68 7.52
CA SER A 61 26.97 18.11 7.70
C SER A 61 27.24 18.50 9.15
N ALA A 62 28.40 18.14 9.66
CA ALA A 62 28.84 18.55 11.00
C ALA A 62 29.17 20.06 11.12
N ASN A 63 29.28 20.77 10.02
CA ASN A 63 29.62 22.19 9.98
C ASN A 63 28.74 22.95 8.98
N LEU A 64 27.58 23.41 9.45
CA LEU A 64 26.64 24.23 8.69
C LEU A 64 26.77 25.71 9.07
N ASP A 65 27.98 26.28 8.89
CA ASP A 65 28.22 27.70 9.10
C ASP A 65 27.55 28.57 8.02
N ASP A 66 27.61 29.90 8.20
CA ASP A 66 26.99 30.84 7.27
C ASP A 66 27.63 30.78 5.88
N ASP A 67 28.95 30.50 5.77
CA ASP A 67 29.65 30.35 4.48
C ASP A 67 29.15 29.13 3.71
N PHE A 68 28.87 28.00 4.41
CA PHE A 68 28.28 26.81 3.83
C PHE A 68 26.87 27.10 3.30
N VAL A 69 26.03 27.71 4.13
CA VAL A 69 24.64 28.02 3.76
C VAL A 69 24.60 29.02 2.60
N ASP A 70 25.50 30.01 2.56
CA ASP A 70 25.59 30.96 1.48
C ASP A 70 26.04 30.31 0.16
N LYS A 71 26.95 29.35 0.20
CA LYS A 71 27.32 28.57 -0.99
C LYS A 71 26.13 27.78 -1.56
N VAL A 72 25.35 27.11 -0.72
CA VAL A 72 24.14 26.39 -1.14
C VAL A 72 23.10 27.37 -1.71
N ASN A 73 22.91 28.52 -1.04
CA ASN A 73 21.98 29.55 -1.50
C ASN A 73 22.32 30.12 -2.88
N ASN A 74 23.61 30.17 -3.23
CA ASN A 74 24.11 30.70 -4.50
C ASN A 74 24.06 29.64 -5.63
N LEU A 75 23.62 28.41 -5.36
CA LEU A 75 23.34 27.44 -6.41
C LEU A 75 22.07 27.88 -7.15
N ASN A 76 22.16 27.97 -8.47
CA ASN A 76 21.07 28.51 -9.29
C ASN A 76 19.71 27.79 -9.13
N PRO A 77 19.65 26.45 -8.87
CA PRO A 77 18.37 25.75 -8.63
C PRO A 77 17.77 25.99 -7.23
N THR A 78 18.55 26.45 -6.23
CA THR A 78 18.07 26.60 -4.84
C THR A 78 17.08 27.76 -4.74
N LYS A 79 15.87 27.47 -4.22
CA LYS A 79 14.81 28.46 -3.96
C LYS A 79 14.83 28.95 -2.51
N ASP A 80 14.86 28.01 -1.56
CA ASP A 80 14.91 28.31 -0.13
C ASP A 80 15.76 27.25 0.59
N ARG A 81 16.22 27.58 1.79
CA ARG A 81 16.98 26.69 2.67
C ARG A 81 16.77 27.09 4.13
N GLU A 82 16.88 26.10 5.00
CA GLU A 82 16.65 26.25 6.42
C GLU A 82 17.54 25.31 7.23
N ARG A 83 18.30 25.87 8.18
CA ARG A 83 19.12 25.07 9.10
C ARG A 83 18.32 24.60 10.28
N GLN A 84 18.60 23.38 10.69
CA GLN A 84 18.14 22.87 11.97
C GLN A 84 19.21 22.02 12.66
N LEU A 85 19.12 21.96 13.99
CA LEU A 85 19.81 20.96 14.78
C LEU A 85 18.82 19.84 15.06
N VAL A 86 19.14 18.64 14.58
CA VAL A 86 18.37 17.43 14.86
C VAL A 86 19.19 16.55 15.80
N MET A 87 18.59 16.14 16.91
CA MET A 87 19.29 15.31 17.88
C MET A 87 18.32 14.43 18.66
N ASP A 88 18.78 13.25 19.05
CA ASP A 88 18.01 12.34 19.88
C ASP A 88 18.08 12.74 21.35
N SER A 89 16.98 12.55 22.03
CA SER A 89 16.82 12.79 23.46
C SER A 89 15.95 11.70 24.08
N VAL A 90 15.95 11.66 25.39
CA VAL A 90 15.06 10.82 26.19
C VAL A 90 14.11 11.72 26.96
N ALA A 91 12.81 11.49 26.88
CA ALA A 91 11.86 12.20 27.73
C ALA A 91 11.71 11.50 29.09
N ASP A 92 11.50 12.31 30.15
CA ASP A 92 11.41 11.81 31.54
C ASP A 92 10.09 11.09 31.81
N PHE A 93 10.05 9.82 31.39
CA PHE A 93 8.97 8.86 31.65
C PHE A 93 9.55 7.50 32.04
N SER A 94 8.77 6.69 32.74
CA SER A 94 9.19 5.39 33.27
C SER A 94 9.72 4.38 32.23
N ASN A 95 9.48 4.61 30.94
CA ASN A 95 9.90 3.75 29.83
C ASN A 95 10.91 4.42 28.90
N ASP A 96 11.53 5.52 29.33
CA ASP A 96 12.60 6.25 28.65
C ASP A 96 12.34 6.43 27.13
N PRO A 97 11.21 7.08 26.72
CA PRO A 97 10.87 7.22 25.31
C PRO A 97 11.87 8.11 24.59
N GLN A 98 12.26 7.70 23.40
CA GLN A 98 13.15 8.46 22.52
C GLN A 98 12.38 9.55 21.78
N ILE A 99 12.83 10.79 21.90
CA ILE A 99 12.24 11.95 21.24
C ILE A 99 13.31 12.63 20.40
N THR A 100 13.09 12.70 19.10
CA THR A 100 13.94 13.46 18.20
C THR A 100 13.61 14.94 18.32
N LEU A 101 14.56 15.73 18.81
CA LEU A 101 14.41 17.19 18.96
C LEU A 101 14.90 17.91 17.71
N HIS A 102 14.09 18.82 17.21
CA HIS A 102 14.40 19.72 16.11
C HIS A 102 14.48 21.14 16.62
N PHE A 103 15.67 21.72 16.67
CA PHE A 103 15.86 23.14 16.99
C PHE A 103 15.94 23.93 15.69
N LEU A 104 14.91 24.72 15.43
CA LEU A 104 14.71 25.41 14.16
C LEU A 104 15.15 26.88 14.22
N GLU A 105 15.88 27.33 13.20
CA GLU A 105 16.15 28.74 12.95
C GLU A 105 14.96 29.44 12.28
N LYS A 106 14.18 28.70 11.48
CA LYS A 106 12.96 29.12 10.78
C LYS A 106 11.97 27.95 10.78
N ASN A 107 10.81 28.15 10.19
CA ASN A 107 9.82 27.09 9.97
C ASN A 107 9.06 27.36 8.65
N ASN A 108 9.80 27.37 7.54
CA ASN A 108 9.24 27.61 6.20
C ASN A 108 9.28 26.35 5.33
N ILE A 109 10.22 25.45 5.61
CA ILE A 109 10.41 24.18 4.92
C ILE A 109 10.10 23.07 5.91
N SER A 110 9.41 22.01 5.48
CA SER A 110 8.93 20.91 6.34
C SER A 110 8.20 21.42 7.59
N THR A 111 7.26 22.37 7.40
CA THR A 111 6.65 23.10 8.51
C THR A 111 5.85 22.20 9.44
N PHE A 112 5.90 22.49 10.73
CA PHE A 112 5.09 21.81 11.73
C PHE A 112 3.59 22.02 11.47
N TYR A 113 2.83 20.95 11.31
CA TYR A 113 1.39 20.99 11.08
C TYR A 113 0.64 20.97 12.41
N LEU A 114 0.15 22.14 12.82
CA LEU A 114 -0.55 22.32 14.10
C LEU A 114 -1.92 21.64 14.09
N ILE A 115 -2.21 20.85 15.13
CA ILE A 115 -3.54 20.26 15.39
C ILE A 115 -4.23 20.94 16.57
N ASP A 116 -3.47 21.27 17.63
CA ASP A 116 -3.99 21.89 18.83
C ASP A 116 -2.95 22.83 19.46
N GLY A 117 -3.36 23.94 20.03
CA GLY A 117 -2.47 24.91 20.67
C GLY A 117 -2.16 26.14 19.83
N GLU A 118 -0.95 26.64 19.95
CA GLU A 118 -0.45 27.85 19.30
C GLU A 118 0.45 27.53 18.12
N GLU A 119 0.46 28.40 17.09
CA GLU A 119 1.38 28.28 15.95
C GLU A 119 2.85 28.32 16.42
N PHE A 120 3.74 27.64 15.65
CA PHE A 120 5.16 27.59 15.96
C PHE A 120 5.77 28.99 15.99
N ASN A 121 6.44 29.30 17.08
CA ASN A 121 7.08 30.60 17.27
C ASN A 121 8.60 30.43 17.46
N VAL A 122 9.35 30.82 16.45
CA VAL A 122 10.81 30.76 16.42
C VAL A 122 11.48 31.61 17.50
N SER A 123 10.74 32.51 18.15
CA SER A 123 11.27 33.39 19.21
C SER A 123 10.96 32.87 20.62
N ASP A 124 10.23 31.78 20.76
CA ASP A 124 9.89 31.19 22.05
C ASP A 124 11.04 30.33 22.58
N GLU A 125 11.57 30.72 23.74
CA GLU A 125 12.68 30.01 24.40
C GLU A 125 12.19 28.87 25.30
N ASN A 126 10.90 28.88 25.68
CA ASN A 126 10.34 27.98 26.68
C ASN A 126 9.32 26.99 26.10
N GLY A 127 8.86 27.24 24.89
CA GLY A 127 7.85 26.43 24.23
C GLY A 127 8.40 25.20 23.52
N VAL A 128 7.59 24.14 23.47
CA VAL A 128 7.80 22.98 22.62
C VAL A 128 6.54 22.64 21.86
N TRP A 129 6.69 22.26 20.60
CA TRP A 129 5.65 21.73 19.72
C TRP A 129 5.88 20.23 19.55
N LEU A 130 4.99 19.44 20.13
CA LEU A 130 5.19 18.00 20.35
C LEU A 130 4.38 17.16 19.38
N ASP A 131 4.90 16.00 19.02
CA ASP A 131 4.19 14.97 18.27
C ASP A 131 2.87 14.60 18.97
N LYS A 132 1.76 14.78 18.24
CA LYS A 132 0.41 14.51 18.73
C LYS A 132 0.20 13.03 19.07
N LYS A 133 0.79 12.08 18.32
CA LYS A 133 0.66 10.65 18.59
C LYS A 133 1.37 10.27 19.89
N PHE A 134 2.58 10.78 20.09
CA PHE A 134 3.29 10.61 21.34
C PHE A 134 2.55 11.24 22.51
N ALA A 135 2.09 12.50 22.37
CA ALA A 135 1.35 13.21 23.40
C ALA A 135 0.08 12.45 23.81
N ASP A 136 -0.69 11.93 22.83
CA ASP A 136 -1.90 11.12 23.11
C ASP A 136 -1.57 9.83 23.85
N SER A 137 -0.43 9.20 23.56
CA SER A 137 0.01 7.98 24.26
C SER A 137 0.38 8.20 25.72
N LYS A 138 0.74 9.45 26.08
CA LYS A 138 1.14 9.88 27.42
C LYS A 138 0.09 10.73 28.15
N ASP A 139 -1.08 10.92 27.55
CA ASP A 139 -2.15 11.81 28.04
C ASP A 139 -1.70 13.28 28.24
N LEU A 140 -0.71 13.75 27.47
CA LEU A 140 -0.19 15.11 27.51
C LEU A 140 -1.08 16.08 26.74
N LYS A 141 -1.15 17.34 27.24
CA LYS A 141 -1.98 18.41 26.68
C LYS A 141 -1.18 19.71 26.55
N VAL A 142 -1.68 20.62 25.73
CA VAL A 142 -1.19 21.99 25.65
C VAL A 142 -1.23 22.63 27.03
N GLY A 143 -0.11 23.22 27.46
CA GLY A 143 0.10 23.81 28.78
C GLY A 143 0.77 22.89 29.81
N ASP A 144 0.93 21.61 29.52
CA ASP A 144 1.71 20.70 30.37
C ASP A 144 3.21 20.94 30.15
N ASN A 145 4.03 20.56 31.14
CA ASN A 145 5.48 20.57 31.00
C ASN A 145 5.99 19.19 30.64
N ILE A 146 7.07 19.16 29.87
CA ILE A 146 7.81 17.95 29.52
C ILE A 146 9.32 18.20 29.64
N SER A 147 10.05 17.23 30.21
CA SER A 147 11.52 17.29 30.34
C SER A 147 12.16 16.33 29.34
N PHE A 148 13.25 16.80 28.72
CA PHE A 148 14.10 16.03 27.81
C PHE A 148 15.53 16.01 28.31
N THR A 149 16.17 14.86 28.22
CA THR A 149 17.60 14.70 28.55
C THR A 149 18.37 14.29 27.30
N PHE A 150 19.42 15.04 26.98
CA PHE A 150 20.34 14.74 25.88
C PHE A 150 21.78 15.08 26.30
N ASN A 151 22.75 14.22 26.05
CA ASN A 151 24.15 14.40 26.42
C ASN A 151 24.35 14.84 27.88
N GLY A 152 23.49 14.38 28.80
CA GLY A 152 23.53 14.75 30.23
C GLY A 152 22.99 16.16 30.54
N ILE A 153 22.43 16.87 29.56
CA ILE A 153 21.74 18.14 29.73
C ILE A 153 20.25 17.88 29.82
N GLU A 154 19.62 18.38 30.87
CA GLU A 154 18.15 18.33 31.03
C GLU A 154 17.55 19.69 30.68
N ILE A 155 16.50 19.70 29.88
CA ILE A 155 15.69 20.86 29.56
C ILE A 155 14.23 20.59 29.84
N GLU A 156 13.55 21.51 30.54
CA GLU A 156 12.11 21.47 30.76
C GLU A 156 11.44 22.51 29.87
N LYS A 157 10.36 22.12 29.18
CA LYS A 157 9.63 22.97 28.23
C LYS A 157 8.13 22.85 28.42
N GLU A 158 7.40 23.94 28.21
CA GLU A 158 5.95 23.97 28.18
C GLU A 158 5.43 23.58 26.80
N ILE A 159 4.49 22.64 26.72
CA ILE A 159 3.86 22.24 25.46
C ILE A 159 2.96 23.37 24.96
N LYS A 160 3.37 24.05 23.89
CA LYS A 160 2.62 25.15 23.25
C LYS A 160 1.74 24.68 22.11
N GLY A 161 2.11 23.58 21.45
CA GLY A 161 1.36 23.01 20.35
C GLY A 161 1.52 21.50 20.26
N LEU A 162 0.49 20.86 19.75
CA LEU A 162 0.46 19.45 19.42
C LEU A 162 0.17 19.31 17.92
N GLY A 163 0.94 18.50 17.22
CA GLY A 163 0.77 18.40 15.77
C GLY A 163 1.57 17.29 15.12
N TYR A 164 1.77 17.43 13.85
CA TYR A 164 2.47 16.47 13.00
C TYR A 164 3.58 17.14 12.20
N SER A 165 4.52 16.33 11.72
CA SER A 165 5.56 16.76 10.80
C SER A 165 5.52 15.95 9.52
N PRO A 166 5.68 16.57 8.33
CA PRO A 166 5.71 15.85 7.07
C PRO A 166 6.94 14.91 6.95
N GLU A 167 7.98 15.15 7.74
CA GLU A 167 9.16 14.28 7.81
C GLU A 167 8.89 12.96 8.55
N TYR A 168 7.76 12.85 9.27
CA TYR A 168 7.39 11.72 10.11
C TYR A 168 6.04 11.11 9.76
N VAL A 169 5.68 11.05 8.48
CA VAL A 169 4.49 10.28 8.02
C VAL A 169 4.65 8.81 8.39
N TYR A 170 5.86 8.27 8.31
CA TYR A 170 6.25 7.01 8.92
C TYR A 170 7.38 7.28 9.91
N HIS A 171 7.17 6.91 11.17
CA HIS A 171 8.15 7.08 12.23
C HIS A 171 8.24 5.82 13.07
N ALA A 172 9.31 5.06 12.90
CA ALA A 172 9.58 3.83 13.64
C ALA A 172 10.99 3.91 14.24
N SER A 173 11.20 3.20 15.34
CA SER A 173 12.53 3.09 15.93
C SER A 173 13.41 2.10 15.15
N ASP A 174 14.71 2.21 15.27
CA ASP A 174 15.68 1.26 14.68
C ASP A 174 15.45 -0.19 15.14
N ALA A 175 14.79 -0.36 16.26
CA ALA A 175 14.50 -1.68 16.85
C ALA A 175 13.18 -2.30 16.36
N SER A 176 12.33 -1.57 15.63
CA SER A 176 11.02 -2.07 15.21
C SER A 176 10.50 -1.37 13.96
N VAL A 177 10.10 -2.14 12.97
CA VAL A 177 9.40 -1.63 11.78
C VAL A 177 7.94 -1.23 12.06
N ILE A 178 7.42 -1.54 13.24
CA ILE A 178 6.08 -1.12 13.66
C ILE A 178 6.24 0.03 14.65
N PRO A 179 5.73 1.24 14.36
CA PRO A 179 5.78 2.37 15.26
C PRO A 179 5.14 2.07 16.62
N ASP A 180 5.85 2.42 17.68
CA ASP A 180 5.31 2.41 19.05
C ASP A 180 5.39 3.85 19.59
N PHE A 181 4.33 4.62 19.34
CA PHE A 181 4.26 6.03 19.76
C PHE A 181 4.29 6.24 21.28
N ASN A 182 4.31 5.18 22.06
CA ASN A 182 4.56 5.26 23.49
C ASN A 182 6.06 5.32 23.83
N LYS A 183 6.91 4.95 22.86
CA LYS A 183 8.37 4.88 23.01
C LYS A 183 9.13 5.86 22.12
N ILE A 184 8.50 6.36 21.07
CA ILE A 184 9.13 7.27 20.12
C ILE A 184 8.23 8.47 19.85
N GLY A 185 8.83 9.59 19.53
CA GLY A 185 8.16 10.81 19.11
C GLY A 185 9.16 11.83 18.59
N PHE A 186 8.67 12.99 18.20
CA PHE A 186 9.51 14.13 17.83
C PHE A 186 8.97 15.40 18.49
N ALA A 187 9.84 16.41 18.58
CA ALA A 187 9.49 17.71 19.11
C ALA A 187 10.23 18.83 18.35
N TYR A 188 9.51 19.90 18.07
CA TYR A 188 10.03 21.10 17.44
C TYR A 188 10.22 22.19 18.49
N LEU A 189 11.39 22.82 18.49
CA LEU A 189 11.77 23.88 19.40
C LEU A 189 12.40 25.03 18.61
N SER A 190 12.31 26.24 19.15
CA SER A 190 13.10 27.37 18.66
C SER A 190 14.59 27.08 18.87
N TYR A 191 15.45 27.53 17.96
CA TYR A 191 16.90 27.51 18.18
C TYR A 191 17.31 28.25 19.47
N LYS A 192 16.52 29.22 19.93
CA LYS A 192 16.73 29.96 21.19
C LYS A 192 16.45 29.11 22.43
N ALA A 193 15.70 28.04 22.29
CA ALA A 193 15.44 27.09 23.37
C ALA A 193 16.63 26.15 23.64
N PHE A 194 17.65 26.16 22.75
CA PHE A 194 18.88 25.41 22.93
C PHE A 194 19.71 25.97 24.09
N PRO A 195 20.22 25.15 25.01
CA PRO A 195 20.81 25.63 26.28
C PRO A 195 22.18 26.28 26.12
N LEU A 196 22.84 26.17 24.96
CA LEU A 196 24.13 26.77 24.70
C LEU A 196 23.98 27.98 23.74
N SER A 197 24.94 28.90 23.79
CA SER A 197 24.90 30.11 22.99
C SER A 197 25.11 29.89 21.50
N ASP A 198 25.72 28.78 21.12
CA ASP A 198 25.99 28.41 19.75
C ASP A 198 25.28 27.09 19.43
N VAL A 199 24.44 27.09 18.41
CA VAL A 199 23.68 25.93 17.99
C VAL A 199 24.46 25.14 16.93
N PRO A 200 24.90 23.91 17.21
CA PRO A 200 25.68 23.14 16.26
C PRO A 200 24.73 22.51 15.21
N TYR A 201 24.23 23.32 14.27
CA TYR A 201 23.35 22.84 13.21
C TYR A 201 23.99 21.70 12.42
N ASN A 202 23.21 20.65 12.14
CA ASN A 202 23.69 19.45 11.47
C ASN A 202 22.85 19.02 10.26
N VAL A 203 21.70 19.66 10.03
CA VAL A 203 20.83 19.40 8.86
C VAL A 203 20.47 20.71 8.19
N LEU A 204 20.63 20.79 6.88
CA LEU A 204 20.15 21.87 6.04
C LEU A 204 19.06 21.33 5.10
N LEU A 205 17.83 21.79 5.31
CA LEU A 205 16.72 21.54 4.42
C LEU A 205 16.84 22.47 3.21
N VAL A 206 16.54 21.93 2.03
CA VAL A 206 16.58 22.68 0.78
C VAL A 206 15.32 22.46 -0.04
N ASP A 207 14.85 23.54 -0.65
CA ASP A 207 13.84 23.57 -1.69
C ASP A 207 14.52 24.05 -2.99
N PHE A 208 14.37 23.31 -4.09
CA PHE A 208 15.06 23.59 -5.34
C PHE A 208 14.24 23.24 -6.58
N ASP A 209 14.57 23.87 -7.71
CA ASP A 209 14.00 23.52 -9.01
C ASP A 209 14.86 22.48 -9.74
N GLY A 210 14.22 21.50 -10.37
CA GLY A 210 14.91 20.58 -11.26
C GLY A 210 15.01 19.15 -10.74
N ASN A 211 16.00 18.42 -11.22
CA ASN A 211 16.22 17.03 -10.84
C ASN A 211 17.17 16.94 -9.65
N ALA A 212 16.86 16.08 -8.69
CA ALA A 212 17.65 15.92 -7.47
C ALA A 212 19.07 15.37 -7.74
N GLY A 213 19.25 14.51 -8.74
CA GLY A 213 20.59 14.03 -9.12
C GLY A 213 21.47 15.12 -9.69
N ASP A 214 20.90 16.02 -10.54
CA ASP A 214 21.63 17.17 -11.05
C ASP A 214 21.98 18.16 -9.92
N TYR A 215 21.11 18.25 -8.89
CA TYR A 215 21.34 19.07 -7.71
C TYR A 215 22.47 18.50 -6.83
N ASP A 216 22.51 17.19 -6.62
CA ASP A 216 23.57 16.50 -5.87
C ASP A 216 24.94 16.66 -6.55
N ASP A 217 24.99 16.54 -7.89
CA ASP A 217 26.21 16.82 -8.66
C ASP A 217 26.70 18.25 -8.45
N LEU A 218 25.79 19.24 -8.43
CA LEU A 218 26.13 20.65 -8.17
C LEU A 218 26.61 20.87 -6.73
N LEU A 219 25.99 20.19 -5.74
CA LEU A 219 26.44 20.23 -4.34
C LEU A 219 27.87 19.69 -4.22
N SER A 220 28.11 18.51 -4.81
CA SER A 220 29.42 17.86 -4.82
C SER A 220 30.52 18.77 -5.41
N ASP A 221 30.24 19.39 -6.56
CA ASP A 221 31.15 20.28 -7.25
C ASP A 221 31.47 21.58 -6.46
N LYS A 222 30.48 22.15 -5.77
CA LYS A 222 30.58 23.45 -5.12
C LYS A 222 31.03 23.41 -3.66
N LEU A 223 30.73 22.31 -2.99
CA LEU A 223 31.05 22.14 -1.57
C LEU A 223 32.33 21.32 -1.33
N ASP A 224 33.00 20.86 -2.39
CA ASP A 224 34.25 20.07 -2.30
C ASP A 224 34.10 18.86 -1.35
N GLY A 225 32.91 18.19 -1.31
CA GLY A 225 32.63 17.08 -0.43
C GLY A 225 32.62 17.42 1.08
N LYS A 226 32.38 18.67 1.45
CA LYS A 226 32.32 19.12 2.85
C LYS A 226 30.98 18.85 3.54
N TYR A 227 30.21 17.93 3.05
CA TYR A 227 28.99 17.43 3.69
C TYR A 227 29.05 15.91 3.81
N ASN A 228 28.27 15.36 4.74
CA ASN A 228 28.27 13.91 5.02
C ASN A 228 27.43 13.16 3.99
N SER A 229 26.22 13.66 3.71
CA SER A 229 25.29 13.09 2.75
C SER A 229 24.25 14.09 2.30
N PHE A 230 23.70 13.87 1.11
CA PHE A 230 22.49 14.51 0.62
C PHE A 230 21.42 13.43 0.42
N ILE A 231 20.25 13.63 1.01
CA ILE A 231 19.10 12.73 0.85
C ILE A 231 18.02 13.49 0.11
N GLN A 232 17.65 13.02 -1.08
CA GLN A 232 16.52 13.58 -1.84
C GLN A 232 15.19 13.15 -1.25
N GLN A 233 14.12 13.92 -1.49
CA GLN A 233 12.78 13.69 -0.92
C GLN A 233 12.30 12.24 -1.11
N SER A 234 12.46 11.66 -2.30
CA SER A 234 12.03 10.29 -2.60
C SER A 234 12.81 9.19 -1.84
N GLU A 235 13.98 9.52 -1.30
CA GLU A 235 14.84 8.61 -0.53
C GLU A 235 14.74 8.82 0.97
N HIS A 236 14.09 9.90 1.41
CA HIS A 236 13.82 10.10 2.83
C HIS A 236 12.99 8.93 3.38
N VAL A 237 13.42 8.33 4.49
CA VAL A 237 12.88 7.08 5.02
C VAL A 237 11.36 7.11 5.15
N SER A 238 10.81 8.17 5.74
CA SER A 238 9.37 8.32 5.91
C SER A 238 8.62 8.39 4.58
N VAL A 239 9.15 9.13 3.60
CA VAL A 239 8.54 9.30 2.28
C VAL A 239 8.60 7.99 1.48
N SER A 240 9.76 7.34 1.44
CA SER A 240 9.96 6.09 0.69
C SER A 240 9.10 4.95 1.25
N GLN A 241 9.03 4.78 2.57
CA GLN A 241 8.22 3.75 3.20
C GLN A 241 6.72 3.96 2.94
N PHE A 242 6.24 5.20 3.05
CA PHE A 242 4.84 5.49 2.75
C PHE A 242 4.53 5.36 1.25
N SER A 243 5.46 5.72 0.37
CA SER A 243 5.33 5.53 -1.08
C SER A 243 5.26 4.04 -1.46
N GLU A 244 6.09 3.20 -0.85
CA GLU A 244 6.05 1.75 -1.08
C GLU A 244 4.71 1.15 -0.63
N GLU A 245 4.15 1.62 0.49
CA GLU A 245 2.82 1.20 0.94
C GLU A 245 1.72 1.63 -0.04
N MET A 246 1.74 2.89 -0.51
CA MET A 246 0.80 3.37 -1.53
C MET A 246 0.88 2.55 -2.82
N ASP A 247 2.08 2.20 -3.28
CA ASP A 247 2.28 1.39 -4.48
C ASP A 247 1.73 -0.03 -4.31
N GLN A 248 1.86 -0.64 -3.13
CA GLN A 248 1.26 -1.93 -2.82
C GLN A 248 -0.28 -1.85 -2.86
N HIS A 249 -0.87 -0.83 -2.25
CA HIS A 249 -2.32 -0.60 -2.27
C HIS A 249 -2.83 -0.36 -3.70
N LYS A 250 -2.11 0.41 -4.50
CA LYS A 250 -2.42 0.66 -5.91
C LYS A 250 -2.36 -0.64 -6.73
N MET A 251 -1.31 -1.44 -6.55
CA MET A 251 -1.18 -2.73 -7.23
C MET A 251 -2.34 -3.67 -6.87
N MET A 252 -2.73 -3.73 -5.60
CA MET A 252 -3.92 -4.50 -5.17
C MET A 252 -5.20 -3.95 -5.79
N GLY A 253 -5.35 -2.62 -5.83
CA GLY A 253 -6.46 -1.92 -6.45
C GLY A 253 -6.59 -2.20 -7.95
N ASP A 254 -5.51 -2.46 -8.64
CA ASP A 254 -5.49 -2.76 -10.07
C ASP A 254 -5.72 -4.25 -10.38
N ILE A 255 -5.11 -5.16 -9.64
CA ILE A 255 -5.11 -6.60 -9.95
C ILE A 255 -6.41 -7.28 -9.49
N PHE A 256 -6.80 -7.13 -8.23
CA PHE A 256 -7.95 -7.84 -7.68
C PHE A 256 -9.26 -7.55 -8.42
N PRO A 257 -9.60 -6.30 -8.75
CA PRO A 257 -10.83 -6.01 -9.46
C PRO A 257 -10.92 -6.63 -10.85
N VAL A 258 -9.81 -6.75 -11.57
CA VAL A 258 -9.79 -7.41 -12.89
C VAL A 258 -10.26 -8.86 -12.76
N VAL A 259 -9.79 -9.57 -11.75
CA VAL A 259 -10.21 -10.96 -11.48
C VAL A 259 -11.71 -11.02 -11.12
N PHE A 260 -12.19 -10.10 -10.25
CA PHE A 260 -13.62 -10.02 -9.90
C PHE A 260 -14.50 -9.73 -11.11
N ILE A 261 -14.11 -8.80 -11.97
CA ILE A 261 -14.85 -8.46 -13.21
C ILE A 261 -14.89 -9.65 -14.16
N LEU A 262 -13.77 -10.36 -14.35
CA LEU A 262 -13.74 -11.56 -15.20
C LEU A 262 -14.67 -12.65 -14.65
N ILE A 263 -14.65 -12.91 -13.36
CA ILE A 263 -15.56 -13.87 -12.71
C ILE A 263 -17.02 -13.44 -12.88
N ALA A 264 -17.31 -12.15 -12.68
CA ALA A 264 -18.66 -11.59 -12.86
C ALA A 264 -19.19 -11.81 -14.29
N LEU A 265 -18.35 -11.56 -15.29
CA LEU A 265 -18.70 -11.78 -16.71
C LEU A 265 -18.90 -13.27 -17.03
N LEU A 266 -18.11 -14.17 -16.48
CA LEU A 266 -18.29 -15.62 -16.63
C LEU A 266 -19.59 -16.10 -15.99
N ILE A 267 -19.93 -15.61 -14.81
CA ILE A 267 -21.19 -15.94 -14.13
C ILE A 267 -22.37 -15.35 -14.92
N LEU A 268 -22.26 -14.13 -15.43
CA LEU A 268 -23.25 -13.53 -16.30
C LEU A 268 -23.50 -14.40 -17.55
N LEU A 269 -22.43 -14.81 -18.26
CA LEU A 269 -22.51 -15.64 -19.46
C LEU A 269 -23.20 -16.98 -19.16
N THR A 270 -22.79 -17.63 -18.08
CA THR A 270 -23.34 -18.92 -17.66
C THR A 270 -24.83 -18.81 -17.29
N THR A 271 -25.18 -17.77 -16.52
CA THR A 271 -26.54 -17.54 -16.07
C THR A 271 -27.45 -17.13 -17.22
N MET A 272 -27.01 -16.23 -18.11
CA MET A 272 -27.75 -15.82 -19.29
C MET A 272 -27.98 -17.01 -20.24
N THR A 273 -26.96 -17.83 -20.50
CA THR A 273 -27.08 -19.04 -21.32
C THR A 273 -28.11 -20.01 -20.75
N ARG A 274 -28.16 -20.17 -19.43
CA ARG A 274 -29.14 -21.02 -18.73
C ARG A 274 -30.55 -20.44 -18.85
N ILE A 275 -30.74 -19.15 -18.57
CA ILE A 275 -32.04 -18.48 -18.68
C ILE A 275 -32.60 -18.63 -20.10
N ILE A 276 -31.78 -18.36 -21.10
CA ILE A 276 -32.17 -18.41 -22.51
C ILE A 276 -32.50 -19.84 -22.93
N SER A 277 -31.77 -20.85 -22.43
CA SER A 277 -32.07 -22.26 -22.68
C SER A 277 -33.42 -22.68 -22.09
N HIS A 278 -33.76 -22.21 -20.89
CA HIS A 278 -35.07 -22.46 -20.27
C HIS A 278 -36.22 -21.72 -20.97
N GLN A 279 -35.93 -20.53 -21.52
CA GLN A 279 -36.92 -19.71 -22.23
C GLN A 279 -37.03 -20.03 -23.73
N ARG A 280 -36.38 -21.13 -24.21
CA ARG A 280 -36.28 -21.48 -25.63
C ARG A 280 -37.65 -21.60 -26.30
N THR A 281 -38.61 -22.31 -25.66
CA THR A 281 -39.97 -22.47 -26.18
C THR A 281 -40.69 -21.12 -26.26
N GLN A 282 -40.54 -20.25 -25.28
CA GLN A 282 -41.13 -18.89 -25.34
C GLN A 282 -40.54 -18.04 -26.46
N ILE A 283 -39.23 -18.14 -26.71
CA ILE A 283 -38.57 -17.51 -27.84
C ILE A 283 -39.18 -18.01 -29.18
N GLY A 284 -39.44 -19.33 -29.28
CA GLY A 284 -40.10 -19.93 -30.43
C GLY A 284 -41.49 -19.36 -30.68
N ILE A 285 -42.30 -19.25 -29.62
CA ILE A 285 -43.66 -18.68 -29.68
C ILE A 285 -43.60 -17.22 -30.12
N LEU A 286 -42.70 -16.39 -29.54
CA LEU A 286 -42.56 -15.00 -29.96
C LEU A 286 -42.19 -14.86 -31.44
N LYS A 287 -41.32 -15.73 -31.97
CA LYS A 287 -41.00 -15.79 -33.39
C LYS A 287 -42.20 -16.22 -34.24
N ALA A 288 -42.97 -17.23 -33.81
CA ALA A 288 -44.15 -17.71 -34.50
C ALA A 288 -45.25 -16.62 -34.59
N VAL A 289 -45.38 -15.77 -33.59
CA VAL A 289 -46.30 -14.62 -33.55
C VAL A 289 -45.77 -13.43 -34.35
N GLY A 290 -44.58 -13.52 -34.96
CA GLY A 290 -44.06 -12.52 -35.88
C GLY A 290 -43.08 -11.48 -35.28
N PHE A 291 -42.60 -11.64 -34.06
CA PHE A 291 -41.57 -10.77 -33.52
C PHE A 291 -40.24 -10.94 -34.27
N LYS A 292 -39.60 -9.83 -34.66
CA LYS A 292 -38.29 -9.84 -35.33
C LYS A 292 -37.21 -10.37 -34.40
N ASN A 293 -36.26 -11.14 -34.93
CA ASN A 293 -35.13 -11.67 -34.17
C ASN A 293 -34.35 -10.60 -33.39
N ARG A 294 -34.18 -9.40 -34.00
CA ARG A 294 -33.53 -8.26 -33.33
C ARG A 294 -34.28 -7.82 -32.06
N THR A 295 -35.61 -7.73 -32.12
CA THR A 295 -36.46 -7.32 -30.98
C THR A 295 -36.35 -8.34 -29.83
N ILE A 296 -36.38 -9.62 -30.15
CA ILE A 296 -36.22 -10.71 -29.19
C ILE A 296 -34.83 -10.64 -28.57
N MET A 297 -33.80 -10.45 -29.40
CA MET A 297 -32.42 -10.37 -28.93
C MET A 297 -32.21 -9.19 -28.00
N PHE A 298 -32.65 -7.97 -28.36
CA PHE A 298 -32.58 -6.81 -27.47
C PHE A 298 -33.34 -6.99 -26.16
N HIS A 299 -34.49 -7.66 -26.20
CA HIS A 299 -35.24 -7.96 -24.99
C HIS A 299 -34.44 -8.83 -23.99
N TYR A 300 -33.77 -9.89 -24.44
CA TYR A 300 -32.99 -10.73 -23.55
C TYR A 300 -31.65 -10.11 -23.15
N ILE A 301 -31.02 -9.30 -24.01
CA ILE A 301 -29.84 -8.52 -23.65
C ILE A 301 -30.17 -7.54 -22.54
N SER A 302 -31.37 -6.91 -22.58
CA SER A 302 -31.79 -5.95 -21.56
C SER A 302 -31.91 -6.53 -20.15
N TYR A 303 -32.08 -7.86 -19.98
CA TYR A 303 -32.05 -8.49 -18.66
C TYR A 303 -30.67 -8.36 -17.99
N GLY A 304 -29.61 -8.70 -18.72
CA GLY A 304 -28.24 -8.54 -18.23
C GLY A 304 -27.87 -7.07 -18.06
N LEU A 305 -28.20 -6.24 -19.05
CA LEU A 305 -27.84 -4.81 -19.08
C LEU A 305 -28.36 -4.05 -17.83
N TRP A 306 -29.68 -4.11 -17.56
CA TRP A 306 -30.26 -3.36 -16.45
C TRP A 306 -29.76 -3.81 -15.07
N LEU A 307 -29.51 -5.09 -14.91
CA LEU A 307 -28.98 -5.63 -13.65
C LEU A 307 -27.51 -5.21 -13.43
N VAL A 308 -26.71 -5.25 -14.51
CA VAL A 308 -25.31 -4.82 -14.43
C VAL A 308 -25.23 -3.30 -14.23
N VAL A 309 -26.08 -2.50 -14.91
CA VAL A 309 -26.15 -1.05 -14.68
C VAL A 309 -26.50 -0.74 -13.23
N ALA A 310 -27.54 -1.37 -12.68
CA ALA A 310 -27.93 -1.16 -11.29
C ALA A 310 -26.84 -1.58 -10.30
N GLY A 311 -26.23 -2.75 -10.53
CA GLY A 311 -25.11 -3.22 -9.71
C GLY A 311 -23.90 -2.29 -9.78
N SER A 312 -23.51 -1.86 -11.00
CA SER A 312 -22.38 -0.95 -11.19
C SER A 312 -22.59 0.42 -10.54
N ILE A 313 -23.78 1.00 -10.68
CA ILE A 313 -24.09 2.31 -10.03
C ILE A 313 -24.00 2.18 -8.50
N LEU A 314 -24.60 1.14 -7.94
CA LEU A 314 -24.51 0.91 -6.49
C LEU A 314 -23.09 0.62 -6.04
N GLY A 315 -22.31 -0.16 -6.81
CA GLY A 315 -20.90 -0.43 -6.53
C GLY A 315 -20.06 0.84 -6.50
N LEU A 316 -20.24 1.72 -7.50
CA LEU A 316 -19.57 3.02 -7.58
C LEU A 316 -19.86 3.93 -6.39
N ILE A 317 -21.07 3.88 -5.85
CA ILE A 317 -21.46 4.73 -4.71
C ILE A 317 -21.00 4.12 -3.39
N VAL A 318 -21.31 2.85 -3.18
CA VAL A 318 -21.10 2.20 -1.87
C VAL A 318 -19.63 1.83 -1.65
N GLY A 319 -18.89 1.46 -2.71
CA GLY A 319 -17.48 1.06 -2.61
C GLY A 319 -16.60 2.11 -1.94
N PRO A 320 -16.48 3.33 -2.50
CA PRO A 320 -15.64 4.38 -1.92
C PRO A 320 -16.14 4.90 -0.55
N LEU A 321 -17.42 4.70 -0.23
CA LEU A 321 -17.98 5.12 1.06
C LEU A 321 -17.72 4.10 2.19
N THR A 322 -17.39 2.85 1.86
CA THR A 322 -17.30 1.79 2.88
C THR A 322 -15.91 1.18 3.01
N LEU A 323 -15.27 0.77 1.91
CA LEU A 323 -13.98 0.06 1.98
C LEU A 323 -12.85 0.92 2.57
N PRO A 324 -12.65 2.20 2.19
CA PRO A 324 -11.60 3.01 2.80
C PRO A 324 -11.75 3.13 4.32
N ASN A 325 -12.98 3.28 4.81
CA ASN A 325 -13.26 3.37 6.25
C ASN A 325 -12.95 2.08 7.04
N LEU A 326 -12.76 0.94 6.36
CA LEU A 326 -12.30 -0.30 6.98
C LEU A 326 -10.77 -0.39 7.05
N PHE A 327 -10.05 0.22 6.09
CA PHE A 327 -8.59 0.17 6.02
C PHE A 327 -7.91 1.31 6.80
N TYR A 328 -8.42 2.53 6.71
CA TYR A 328 -7.82 3.71 7.33
C TYR A 328 -7.55 3.60 8.84
N PRO A 329 -8.42 3.00 9.68
CA PRO A 329 -8.11 2.83 11.09
C PRO A 329 -6.87 1.97 11.36
N SER A 330 -6.61 0.95 10.52
CA SER A 330 -5.41 0.14 10.62
C SER A 330 -4.19 0.91 10.16
N MET A 331 -4.28 1.62 9.03
CA MET A 331 -3.18 2.41 8.50
C MET A 331 -2.80 3.59 9.40
N SER A 332 -3.79 4.26 10.00
CA SER A 332 -3.55 5.36 10.93
C SER A 332 -2.88 4.94 12.23
N SER A 333 -2.78 3.65 12.54
CA SER A 333 -1.97 3.15 13.65
C SER A 333 -0.48 3.08 13.34
N THR A 334 -0.11 3.08 12.05
CA THR A 334 1.27 2.97 11.58
C THR A 334 1.77 4.27 10.96
N TYR A 335 0.90 4.96 10.22
CA TYR A 335 1.24 6.18 9.49
C TYR A 335 0.58 7.40 10.12
N ILE A 336 1.23 8.55 10.00
CA ILE A 336 0.78 9.83 10.57
C ILE A 336 0.37 10.76 9.44
N LEU A 337 -0.94 10.92 9.25
CA LEU A 337 -1.51 11.91 8.34
C LEU A 337 -2.58 12.73 9.08
N PRO A 338 -2.70 14.03 8.81
CA PRO A 338 -3.74 14.87 9.43
C PRO A 338 -5.15 14.47 9.03
N GLU A 339 -5.32 13.96 7.83
CA GLU A 339 -6.61 13.56 7.28
C GLU A 339 -6.54 12.19 6.58
N TRP A 340 -7.65 11.44 6.71
CA TRP A 340 -7.85 10.13 6.09
C TRP A 340 -9.17 10.13 5.34
N LYS A 341 -9.16 10.64 4.10
CA LYS A 341 -10.36 10.77 3.27
C LYS A 341 -10.26 9.95 2.00
N PRO A 342 -11.32 9.21 1.61
CA PRO A 342 -11.35 8.57 0.31
C PRO A 342 -11.42 9.62 -0.80
N ALA A 343 -10.74 9.36 -1.91
CA ALA A 343 -10.86 10.19 -3.09
C ALA A 343 -11.59 9.49 -4.23
N TRP A 344 -12.14 10.27 -5.13
CA TRP A 344 -12.88 9.82 -6.28
C TRP A 344 -12.05 9.97 -7.55
N SER A 345 -12.06 8.92 -8.40
CA SER A 345 -11.41 8.97 -9.70
C SER A 345 -12.40 8.69 -10.86
N MET A 346 -12.24 9.40 -11.97
CA MET A 346 -12.99 9.11 -13.21
C MET A 346 -12.69 7.72 -13.76
N THR A 347 -11.56 7.12 -13.42
CA THR A 347 -11.20 5.75 -13.77
C THR A 347 -12.27 4.76 -13.30
N PHE A 348 -12.89 4.98 -12.13
CA PHE A 348 -13.96 4.13 -11.61
C PHE A 348 -15.18 4.12 -12.53
N VAL A 349 -15.54 5.28 -13.08
CA VAL A 349 -16.64 5.41 -14.05
C VAL A 349 -16.31 4.71 -15.36
N TYR A 350 -15.08 4.85 -15.87
CA TYR A 350 -14.66 4.18 -17.11
C TYR A 350 -14.69 2.66 -16.97
N VAL A 351 -14.25 2.10 -15.85
CA VAL A 351 -14.32 0.67 -15.60
C VAL A 351 -15.76 0.19 -15.45
N ALA A 352 -16.63 0.94 -14.78
CA ALA A 352 -18.06 0.63 -14.70
C ALA A 352 -18.73 0.63 -16.09
N ILE A 353 -18.41 1.59 -16.94
CA ILE A 353 -18.89 1.65 -18.32
C ILE A 353 -18.36 0.45 -19.12
N ALA A 354 -17.08 0.10 -18.98
CA ALA A 354 -16.48 -1.07 -19.61
C ALA A 354 -17.19 -2.36 -19.18
N MET A 355 -17.47 -2.52 -17.88
CA MET A 355 -18.24 -3.65 -17.35
C MET A 355 -19.65 -3.74 -17.97
N ILE A 356 -20.34 -2.60 -18.09
CA ILE A 356 -21.67 -2.53 -18.73
C ILE A 356 -21.58 -2.93 -20.20
N LEU A 357 -20.63 -2.39 -20.96
CA LEU A 357 -20.44 -2.72 -22.37
C LEU A 357 -20.10 -4.21 -22.56
N MET A 358 -19.21 -4.76 -21.74
CA MET A 358 -18.86 -6.18 -21.76
C MET A 358 -20.08 -7.06 -21.42
N SER A 359 -20.95 -6.63 -20.51
CA SER A 359 -22.19 -7.36 -20.19
C SER A 359 -23.14 -7.46 -21.40
N VAL A 360 -23.22 -6.42 -22.21
CA VAL A 360 -23.98 -6.42 -23.46
C VAL A 360 -23.39 -7.42 -24.45
N VAL A 361 -22.06 -7.42 -24.62
CA VAL A 361 -21.35 -8.36 -25.50
C VAL A 361 -21.59 -9.80 -25.07
N VAL A 362 -21.40 -10.10 -23.78
CA VAL A 362 -21.62 -11.42 -23.19
C VAL A 362 -23.06 -11.88 -23.36
N SER A 363 -24.03 -11.01 -23.07
CA SER A 363 -25.46 -11.31 -23.26
C SER A 363 -25.82 -11.54 -24.73
N TYR A 364 -25.23 -10.79 -25.64
CA TYR A 364 -25.39 -10.99 -27.08
C TYR A 364 -24.94 -12.40 -27.52
N PHE A 365 -23.75 -12.84 -27.09
CA PHE A 365 -23.25 -14.17 -27.42
C PHE A 365 -24.14 -15.28 -26.84
N ALA A 366 -24.66 -15.10 -25.62
CA ALA A 366 -25.58 -16.05 -24.99
C ALA A 366 -26.89 -16.19 -25.80
N VAL A 367 -27.44 -15.09 -26.31
CA VAL A 367 -28.73 -15.08 -27.05
C VAL A 367 -28.58 -15.53 -28.49
N ARG A 368 -27.45 -15.20 -29.14
CA ARG A 368 -27.23 -15.38 -30.56
C ARG A 368 -27.48 -16.81 -31.05
N SER A 369 -27.11 -17.83 -30.26
CA SER A 369 -27.22 -19.24 -30.66
C SER A 369 -28.67 -19.66 -30.87
N ILE A 370 -29.60 -19.25 -29.99
CA ILE A 370 -31.02 -19.59 -30.06
C ILE A 370 -31.79 -18.69 -30.99
N SER A 371 -31.35 -17.44 -31.13
CA SER A 371 -31.94 -16.49 -32.09
C SER A 371 -31.81 -16.93 -33.53
N LYS A 372 -30.87 -17.78 -33.91
CA LYS A 372 -30.68 -18.34 -35.24
C LYS A 372 -31.53 -19.59 -35.53
N GLU A 373 -32.09 -20.26 -34.51
CA GLU A 373 -32.91 -21.46 -34.70
C GLU A 373 -34.28 -21.10 -35.29
N ASN A 374 -34.85 -21.99 -36.13
CA ASN A 374 -36.19 -21.80 -36.67
C ASN A 374 -37.27 -21.90 -35.60
N PRO A 375 -38.42 -21.22 -35.71
CA PRO A 375 -39.52 -21.32 -34.72
C PRO A 375 -39.95 -22.73 -34.43
N ALA A 376 -40.11 -23.60 -35.44
CA ALA A 376 -40.52 -24.99 -35.30
C ALA A 376 -39.50 -25.82 -34.47
N ASP A 377 -38.20 -25.54 -34.66
CA ASP A 377 -37.14 -26.26 -33.95
C ASP A 377 -37.01 -25.80 -32.49
N THR A 378 -37.34 -24.52 -32.22
CA THR A 378 -37.27 -23.97 -30.84
C THR A 378 -38.42 -24.42 -29.98
N ILE A 379 -39.57 -24.76 -30.54
CA ILE A 379 -40.74 -25.29 -29.82
C ILE A 379 -40.57 -26.78 -29.48
N ARG A 380 -39.84 -27.55 -30.30
CA ARG A 380 -39.57 -28.97 -30.04
C ARG A 380 -38.52 -29.18 -28.97
N PRO A 381 -38.65 -30.21 -28.12
CA PRO A 381 -37.61 -30.62 -27.20
C PRO A 381 -36.31 -30.89 -27.94
N LYS A 382 -35.19 -30.37 -27.42
CA LYS A 382 -33.87 -30.55 -28.05
C LYS A 382 -33.43 -32.00 -27.90
N SER A 383 -33.24 -32.70 -29.02
CA SER A 383 -32.70 -34.05 -29.00
C SER A 383 -31.30 -34.05 -28.37
N PRO A 384 -31.01 -35.02 -27.48
CA PRO A 384 -29.66 -35.12 -26.90
C PRO A 384 -28.63 -35.30 -28.03
N LYS A 385 -27.61 -34.44 -28.06
CA LYS A 385 -26.50 -34.63 -29.00
C LYS A 385 -25.77 -35.94 -28.68
N VAL A 386 -25.62 -36.81 -29.67
CA VAL A 386 -24.81 -38.02 -29.52
C VAL A 386 -23.34 -37.59 -29.40
N SER A 387 -22.71 -37.90 -28.28
CA SER A 387 -21.29 -37.64 -28.06
C SER A 387 -20.47 -38.79 -28.59
N SER A 388 -19.48 -38.53 -29.42
CA SER A 388 -18.48 -39.56 -29.79
C SER A 388 -17.74 -40.07 -28.54
N SER A 389 -17.31 -41.34 -28.54
CA SER A 389 -16.53 -41.89 -27.44
C SER A 389 -15.26 -41.06 -27.15
N GLY A 390 -15.03 -40.73 -25.88
CA GLY A 390 -13.87 -39.97 -25.45
C GLY A 390 -12.63 -40.83 -25.21
N PHE A 391 -11.45 -40.17 -25.15
CA PHE A 391 -10.22 -40.89 -24.83
C PHE A 391 -10.33 -41.66 -23.49
N ILE A 392 -10.92 -41.05 -22.47
CA ILE A 392 -11.12 -41.69 -21.14
C ILE A 392 -12.05 -42.91 -21.23
N GLU A 393 -13.03 -42.91 -22.14
CA GLU A 393 -13.92 -44.04 -22.36
C GLU A 393 -13.21 -45.28 -22.98
N LYS A 394 -12.02 -45.08 -23.58
CA LYS A 394 -11.19 -46.16 -24.14
C LYS A 394 -10.25 -46.78 -23.11
N LEU A 395 -10.08 -46.16 -21.94
CA LEU A 395 -9.21 -46.67 -20.88
C LEU A 395 -9.86 -47.85 -20.12
N GLY A 396 -9.08 -48.83 -19.72
CA GLY A 396 -9.57 -50.06 -19.10
C GLY A 396 -10.36 -49.86 -17.79
N PHE A 397 -10.05 -48.80 -17.03
CA PHE A 397 -10.76 -48.47 -15.79
C PHE A 397 -12.20 -47.96 -16.03
N TRP A 398 -12.54 -47.49 -17.24
CA TRP A 398 -13.87 -46.98 -17.57
C TRP A 398 -14.98 -47.97 -17.28
N LYS A 399 -14.74 -49.27 -17.57
CA LYS A 399 -15.69 -50.33 -17.32
C LYS A 399 -15.96 -50.59 -15.84
N LYS A 400 -15.04 -50.23 -14.96
CA LYS A 400 -15.12 -50.36 -13.50
C LYS A 400 -15.87 -49.21 -12.82
N LEU A 401 -16.12 -48.11 -13.54
CA LEU A 401 -16.86 -46.97 -12.99
C LEU A 401 -18.34 -47.27 -12.88
N SER A 402 -18.99 -46.72 -11.82
CA SER A 402 -20.43 -46.80 -11.64
C SER A 402 -21.19 -46.13 -12.80
N PHE A 403 -22.45 -46.53 -12.98
CA PHE A 403 -23.31 -45.91 -14.00
C PHE A 403 -23.39 -44.39 -13.84
N ASN A 404 -23.56 -43.90 -12.60
CA ASN A 404 -23.64 -42.46 -12.30
C ASN A 404 -22.37 -41.73 -12.67
N ALA A 405 -21.18 -42.27 -12.38
CA ALA A 405 -19.90 -41.67 -12.76
C ALA A 405 -19.74 -41.56 -14.28
N ARG A 406 -20.09 -42.64 -15.00
CA ARG A 406 -20.07 -42.64 -16.48
C ARG A 406 -21.08 -41.66 -17.07
N TRP A 407 -22.27 -41.57 -16.48
CA TRP A 407 -23.28 -40.60 -16.91
C TRP A 407 -22.82 -39.15 -16.69
N ASN A 408 -22.33 -38.83 -15.50
CA ASN A 408 -21.84 -37.49 -15.16
C ASN A 408 -20.70 -37.08 -16.07
N TYR A 409 -19.75 -37.97 -16.34
CA TYR A 409 -18.65 -37.68 -17.29
C TYR A 409 -19.19 -37.37 -18.70
N ARG A 410 -20.11 -38.16 -19.21
CA ARG A 410 -20.69 -37.93 -20.53
C ARG A 410 -21.52 -36.67 -20.58
N ASP A 411 -22.20 -36.29 -19.52
CA ASP A 411 -22.95 -35.04 -19.43
C ASP A 411 -22.00 -33.84 -19.37
N ALA A 412 -20.95 -33.90 -18.59
CA ALA A 412 -19.88 -32.87 -18.55
C ALA A 412 -19.22 -32.72 -19.91
N LYS A 413 -18.87 -33.83 -20.58
CA LYS A 413 -18.28 -33.82 -21.91
C LYS A 413 -19.21 -33.22 -22.97
N ARG A 414 -20.50 -33.46 -22.89
CA ARG A 414 -21.52 -32.91 -23.77
C ARG A 414 -21.66 -31.39 -23.58
N ASN A 415 -21.49 -30.93 -22.34
CA ASN A 415 -21.59 -29.51 -21.95
C ASN A 415 -20.22 -28.88 -21.62
N LYS A 416 -19.17 -29.27 -22.38
CA LYS A 416 -17.77 -28.86 -22.13
C LYS A 416 -17.59 -27.38 -21.78
N PHE A 417 -18.25 -26.51 -22.55
CA PHE A 417 -18.10 -25.06 -22.38
C PHE A 417 -18.65 -24.59 -21.02
N ARG A 418 -19.80 -25.13 -20.59
CA ARG A 418 -20.37 -24.84 -19.27
C ARG A 418 -19.49 -25.38 -18.14
N GLY A 419 -18.99 -26.62 -18.29
CA GLY A 419 -18.06 -27.22 -17.34
C GLY A 419 -16.78 -26.40 -17.20
N LEU A 420 -16.19 -25.97 -18.33
CA LEU A 420 -14.99 -25.13 -18.34
C LEU A 420 -15.23 -23.80 -17.63
N MET A 421 -16.33 -23.09 -17.91
CA MET A 421 -16.67 -21.84 -17.23
C MET A 421 -16.80 -22.01 -15.72
N THR A 422 -17.43 -23.11 -15.27
CA THR A 422 -17.57 -23.39 -13.84
C THR A 422 -16.20 -23.65 -13.20
N ILE A 423 -15.35 -24.42 -13.87
CA ILE A 423 -13.98 -24.71 -13.39
C ILE A 423 -13.17 -23.41 -13.30
N VAL A 424 -13.17 -22.58 -14.33
CA VAL A 424 -12.45 -21.30 -14.33
C VAL A 424 -12.97 -20.36 -13.24
N GLY A 425 -14.30 -20.32 -13.02
CA GLY A 425 -14.88 -19.54 -11.94
C GLY A 425 -14.44 -20.02 -10.56
N VAL A 426 -14.41 -21.34 -10.32
CA VAL A 426 -13.93 -21.93 -9.06
C VAL A 426 -12.43 -21.65 -8.87
N ILE A 427 -11.63 -21.84 -9.93
CA ILE A 427 -10.19 -21.54 -9.89
C ILE A 427 -9.96 -20.06 -9.51
N GLY A 428 -10.67 -19.13 -10.16
CA GLY A 428 -10.54 -17.71 -9.86
C GLY A 428 -10.88 -17.36 -8.41
N CYS A 429 -12.02 -17.84 -7.90
CA CYS A 429 -12.39 -17.62 -6.50
C CYS A 429 -11.39 -18.25 -5.51
N THR A 430 -10.92 -19.48 -5.80
CA THR A 430 -9.94 -20.17 -4.95
C THR A 430 -8.60 -19.44 -4.98
N ALA A 431 -8.15 -18.97 -6.16
CA ALA A 431 -6.93 -18.21 -6.29
C ALA A 431 -6.95 -16.92 -5.45
N LEU A 432 -8.06 -16.17 -5.48
CA LEU A 432 -8.23 -14.97 -4.64
C LEU A 432 -8.15 -15.30 -3.14
N LEU A 433 -8.81 -16.37 -2.69
CA LEU A 433 -8.74 -16.78 -1.28
C LEU A 433 -7.32 -17.19 -0.88
N VAL A 434 -6.67 -18.02 -1.72
CA VAL A 434 -5.29 -18.45 -1.46
C VAL A 434 -4.32 -17.27 -1.47
N SER A 435 -4.49 -16.30 -2.37
CA SER A 435 -3.68 -15.07 -2.37
C SER A 435 -3.87 -14.27 -1.09
N ALA A 436 -5.12 -14.05 -0.65
CA ALA A 436 -5.41 -13.28 0.55
C ALA A 436 -4.83 -13.92 1.83
N PHE A 437 -5.05 -15.24 2.01
CA PHE A 437 -4.48 -15.96 3.14
C PHE A 437 -2.96 -16.12 3.03
N GLY A 438 -2.43 -16.30 1.81
CA GLY A 438 -0.98 -16.38 1.58
C GLY A 438 -0.26 -15.08 1.91
N MET A 439 -0.86 -13.92 1.63
CA MET A 439 -0.34 -12.62 2.08
C MET A 439 -0.35 -12.51 3.60
N TYR A 440 -1.46 -12.89 4.24
CA TYR A 440 -1.55 -12.87 5.71
C TYR A 440 -0.49 -13.78 6.36
N ASP A 441 -0.36 -15.02 5.87
CA ASP A 441 0.65 -15.96 6.35
C ASP A 441 2.08 -15.46 6.07
N GLY A 442 2.30 -14.86 4.89
CA GLY A 442 3.59 -14.27 4.52
C GLY A 442 4.02 -13.16 5.48
N MET A 443 3.12 -12.23 5.80
CA MET A 443 3.40 -11.15 6.76
C MET A 443 3.62 -11.68 8.18
N SER A 444 2.86 -12.69 8.61
CA SER A 444 3.05 -13.32 9.90
C SER A 444 4.40 -14.04 10.00
N ASN A 445 4.77 -14.77 8.94
CA ASN A 445 6.03 -15.49 8.87
C ASN A 445 7.24 -14.56 8.74
N LEU A 446 7.10 -13.38 8.12
CA LEU A 446 8.16 -12.39 8.03
C LEU A 446 8.63 -11.94 9.42
N LYS A 447 7.69 -11.69 10.32
CA LYS A 447 8.00 -11.32 11.70
C LYS A 447 8.75 -12.44 12.45
N GLU A 448 8.31 -13.69 12.29
CA GLU A 448 8.99 -14.84 12.91
C GLU A 448 10.37 -15.06 12.30
N TRP A 449 10.50 -14.87 10.98
CA TRP A 449 11.76 -14.99 10.27
C TRP A 449 12.76 -13.92 10.73
N GLU A 450 12.36 -12.65 10.77
CA GLU A 450 13.20 -11.53 11.18
C GLU A 450 13.73 -11.71 12.59
N TYR A 451 12.83 -11.95 13.56
CA TYR A 451 13.17 -11.94 14.99
C TYR A 451 13.58 -13.32 15.56
N SER A 452 13.48 -14.39 14.80
CA SER A 452 13.90 -15.72 15.26
C SER A 452 14.98 -16.38 14.41
N GLN A 453 15.16 -15.96 13.16
CA GLN A 453 16.12 -16.55 12.24
C GLN A 453 17.28 -15.62 11.89
N ILE A 454 17.07 -14.31 11.84
CA ILE A 454 18.10 -13.31 11.52
C ILE A 454 18.59 -12.63 12.80
N ASN A 455 17.71 -11.93 13.51
CA ASN A 455 18.04 -11.15 14.69
C ASN A 455 17.73 -11.96 15.96
N HIS A 456 18.76 -12.44 16.63
CA HIS A 456 18.66 -13.27 17.84
C HIS A 456 18.92 -12.48 19.14
N TYR A 457 18.99 -11.14 19.06
CA TYR A 457 19.23 -10.28 20.22
C TYR A 457 17.91 -9.71 20.76
N ASP A 458 17.85 -9.52 22.07
CA ASP A 458 16.70 -8.92 22.77
C ASP A 458 16.78 -7.39 22.80
N SER A 459 17.99 -6.82 22.74
CA SER A 459 18.22 -5.38 22.83
C SER A 459 19.46 -4.96 22.06
N LYS A 460 19.44 -3.75 21.52
CA LYS A 460 20.55 -3.08 20.86
C LYS A 460 20.90 -1.82 21.67
N LEU A 461 22.15 -1.70 22.09
CA LEU A 461 22.66 -0.54 22.82
C LEU A 461 23.40 0.37 21.86
N VAL A 462 22.98 1.62 21.76
CA VAL A 462 23.71 2.65 21.03
C VAL A 462 24.76 3.25 21.97
N ILE A 463 26.00 3.27 21.53
CA ILE A 463 27.14 3.74 22.32
C ILE A 463 27.56 5.12 21.79
N ASP A 464 27.93 6.04 22.70
CA ASP A 464 28.41 7.38 22.36
C ASP A 464 29.62 7.30 21.43
N GLU A 465 29.61 8.08 20.35
CA GLU A 465 30.71 8.15 19.35
C GLU A 465 32.07 8.50 19.97
N LYS A 466 32.09 9.12 21.14
CA LYS A 466 33.31 9.50 21.88
C LYS A 466 33.81 8.41 22.81
N ALA A 467 33.06 7.31 22.98
CA ALA A 467 33.48 6.21 23.83
C ALA A 467 34.75 5.56 23.28
N SER A 468 35.68 5.29 24.16
CA SER A 468 36.91 4.57 23.81
C SER A 468 36.62 3.09 23.52
N LEU A 469 37.46 2.45 22.71
CA LEU A 469 37.32 1.04 22.42
C LEU A 469 37.32 0.18 23.68
N SER A 470 38.04 0.58 24.76
CA SER A 470 38.04 -0.12 26.04
C SER A 470 36.71 -0.01 26.78
N GLU A 471 36.06 1.14 26.75
CA GLU A 471 34.72 1.32 27.33
C GLU A 471 33.67 0.50 26.58
N ILE A 472 33.76 0.45 25.24
CA ILE A 472 32.90 -0.41 24.40
C ILE A 472 33.10 -1.88 24.74
N ASP A 473 34.37 -2.34 24.93
CA ASP A 473 34.68 -3.70 25.29
C ASP A 473 34.17 -4.05 26.71
N ASP A 474 34.28 -3.14 27.66
CA ASP A 474 33.78 -3.33 29.01
C ASP A 474 32.26 -3.49 29.06
N VAL A 475 31.53 -2.61 28.34
CA VAL A 475 30.06 -2.70 28.22
C VAL A 475 29.63 -3.99 27.50
N ALA A 476 30.26 -4.33 26.38
CA ALA A 476 29.96 -5.57 25.66
C ALA A 476 30.16 -6.81 26.54
N HIS A 477 31.21 -6.79 27.39
CA HIS A 477 31.50 -7.90 28.31
C HIS A 477 30.48 -7.95 29.47
N GLU A 478 30.05 -6.78 29.99
CA GLU A 478 29.08 -6.69 31.10
C GLU A 478 27.70 -7.22 30.70
N VAL A 479 27.23 -6.87 29.46
CA VAL A 479 25.93 -7.29 28.96
C VAL A 479 25.98 -8.64 28.19
N ASN A 480 27.17 -9.23 28.03
CA ASN A 480 27.41 -10.42 27.20
C ASN A 480 26.91 -10.23 25.76
N GLY A 481 27.18 -9.04 25.21
CA GLY A 481 26.77 -8.62 23.89
C GLY A 481 27.89 -8.71 22.87
N ASP A 482 27.52 -8.69 21.59
CA ASP A 482 28.46 -8.60 20.46
C ASP A 482 28.50 -7.17 19.93
N LYS A 483 29.67 -6.74 19.46
CA LYS A 483 29.86 -5.41 18.89
C LYS A 483 29.50 -5.40 17.42
N ILE A 484 28.70 -4.40 17.01
CA ILE A 484 28.38 -4.12 15.62
C ILE A 484 28.70 -2.66 15.31
N MET A 485 29.00 -2.36 14.06
CA MET A 485 29.08 -1.01 13.56
C MET A 485 28.03 -0.81 12.47
N GLU A 486 27.22 0.22 12.62
CA GLU A 486 26.27 0.66 11.61
C GLU A 486 26.66 2.05 11.11
N SER A 487 26.56 2.26 9.82
CA SER A 487 26.80 3.55 9.19
C SER A 487 25.95 3.72 7.95
N ALA A 488 25.42 4.93 7.76
CA ALA A 488 24.84 5.29 6.48
C ALA A 488 25.95 5.43 5.44
N ILE A 489 25.77 4.84 4.28
CA ILE A 489 26.68 4.93 3.15
C ILE A 489 25.92 5.28 1.87
N GLU A 490 26.62 5.87 0.93
CA GLU A 490 26.14 6.06 -0.44
C GLU A 490 26.75 5.00 -1.34
N ILE A 491 25.92 4.34 -2.13
CA ILE A 491 26.34 3.35 -3.12
C ILE A 491 26.18 3.96 -4.50
N ASP A 492 27.29 4.04 -5.24
CA ASP A 492 27.31 4.48 -6.63
C ASP A 492 27.30 3.25 -7.57
N SER A 493 26.20 3.04 -8.26
CA SER A 493 26.05 1.98 -9.27
C SER A 493 26.52 2.43 -10.67
N GLY A 494 27.07 3.64 -10.80
CA GLY A 494 27.48 4.26 -12.07
C GLY A 494 26.35 4.89 -12.87
N ASN A 495 25.08 4.53 -12.58
CA ASN A 495 23.88 5.12 -13.18
C ASN A 495 23.01 5.86 -12.17
N SER A 496 23.14 5.53 -10.90
CA SER A 496 22.42 6.19 -9.81
C SER A 496 23.20 6.00 -8.51
N LYS A 497 23.09 7.00 -7.65
CA LYS A 497 23.57 6.94 -6.27
C LYS A 497 22.40 6.63 -5.36
N LYS A 498 22.60 5.77 -4.40
CA LYS A 498 21.58 5.34 -3.45
C LYS A 498 22.12 5.26 -2.05
N SER A 499 21.36 5.80 -1.10
CA SER A 499 21.67 5.63 0.32
C SER A 499 21.38 4.21 0.77
N ALA A 500 22.29 3.66 1.57
CA ALA A 500 22.17 2.33 2.16
C ALA A 500 22.75 2.33 3.58
N SER A 501 22.37 1.34 4.38
CA SER A 501 22.98 1.08 5.68
C SER A 501 24.06 0.01 5.54
N LEU A 502 25.27 0.33 5.98
CA LEU A 502 26.37 -0.62 6.12
C LEU A 502 26.36 -1.18 7.54
N LEU A 503 26.22 -2.49 7.65
CA LEU A 503 26.34 -3.22 8.90
C LEU A 503 27.63 -4.03 8.89
N VAL A 504 28.55 -3.72 9.80
CA VAL A 504 29.79 -4.48 9.99
C VAL A 504 29.64 -5.38 11.21
N LEU A 505 29.76 -6.68 10.98
CA LEU A 505 29.60 -7.73 11.98
C LEU A 505 30.91 -8.48 12.20
N ASN A 506 31.18 -8.85 13.44
CA ASN A 506 32.10 -9.93 13.73
C ASN A 506 31.39 -11.29 13.53
N ASP A 507 32.10 -12.40 13.70
CA ASP A 507 31.48 -13.73 13.77
C ASP A 507 30.59 -13.80 15.03
N THR A 508 29.33 -13.42 14.87
CA THR A 508 28.33 -13.30 15.94
C THR A 508 27.24 -14.35 15.80
N LYS A 509 26.65 -14.73 16.93
CA LYS A 509 25.45 -15.57 16.97
C LYS A 509 24.17 -14.75 17.07
N LEU A 510 24.29 -13.43 17.29
CA LEU A 510 23.16 -12.54 17.51
C LEU A 510 22.52 -12.04 16.22
N VAL A 511 23.28 -12.05 15.11
CA VAL A 511 22.76 -11.72 13.78
C VAL A 511 23.22 -12.80 12.79
N THR A 512 22.29 -13.38 12.06
CA THR A 512 22.55 -14.43 11.09
C THR A 512 22.05 -14.01 9.72
N PRO A 513 22.91 -13.52 8.81
CA PRO A 513 22.51 -13.25 7.42
C PRO A 513 22.02 -14.54 6.74
N THR A 514 20.96 -14.42 5.94
CA THR A 514 20.40 -15.55 5.18
C THR A 514 20.26 -15.20 3.70
N ASP A 515 20.35 -16.22 2.85
CA ASP A 515 20.02 -16.10 1.44
C ASP A 515 18.50 -16.20 1.21
N TYR A 516 18.08 -16.11 -0.06
CA TYR A 516 16.68 -16.22 -0.47
C TYR A 516 16.03 -17.57 -0.11
N ASP A 517 16.81 -18.63 -0.03
CA ASP A 517 16.36 -19.98 0.32
C ASP A 517 16.48 -20.28 1.83
N TRP A 518 16.71 -19.23 2.65
CA TRP A 518 16.82 -19.27 4.12
C TRP A 518 18.09 -20.02 4.61
N ASN A 519 19.07 -20.20 3.75
CA ASN A 519 20.34 -20.76 4.18
C ASN A 519 21.19 -19.66 4.82
N LYS A 520 21.92 -20.01 5.86
CA LYS A 520 22.88 -19.11 6.51
C LYS A 520 23.98 -18.72 5.52
N VAL A 521 24.22 -17.43 5.39
CA VAL A 521 25.32 -16.89 4.59
C VAL A 521 26.51 -16.68 5.51
N HIS A 522 27.65 -17.22 5.12
CA HIS A 522 28.93 -16.92 5.77
C HIS A 522 29.65 -15.86 4.94
N ILE A 523 29.97 -14.74 5.57
CA ILE A 523 30.66 -13.61 4.92
C ILE A 523 32.13 -13.72 5.35
N ALA A 524 33.04 -13.89 4.40
CA ALA A 524 34.48 -13.93 4.67
C ALA A 524 35.00 -12.49 4.93
N ASP A 525 36.20 -12.37 5.52
CA ASP A 525 36.78 -11.10 5.95
C ASP A 525 36.97 -10.06 4.82
N ASP A 526 37.01 -10.52 3.56
CA ASP A 526 37.18 -9.70 2.36
C ASP A 526 35.93 -9.66 1.47
N GLU A 527 34.78 -10.12 1.98
CA GLU A 527 33.51 -10.18 1.26
C GLU A 527 32.48 -9.20 1.85
N VAL A 528 31.54 -8.78 1.00
CA VAL A 528 30.35 -8.01 1.37
C VAL A 528 29.12 -8.73 0.86
N SER A 529 28.14 -8.91 1.71
CA SER A 529 26.81 -9.37 1.31
C SER A 529 25.92 -8.16 1.06
N ILE A 530 25.25 -8.14 -0.07
CA ILE A 530 24.29 -7.10 -0.42
C ILE A 530 22.88 -7.67 -0.51
N SER A 531 21.86 -6.86 -0.22
CA SER A 531 20.48 -7.29 -0.37
C SER A 531 20.14 -7.52 -1.85
N GLN A 532 19.19 -8.43 -2.12
CA GLN A 532 18.71 -8.66 -3.49
C GLN A 532 18.18 -7.37 -4.13
N LYS A 533 17.47 -6.53 -3.37
CA LYS A 533 16.98 -5.23 -3.84
C LYS A 533 18.12 -4.33 -4.31
N MET A 534 19.25 -4.35 -3.61
CA MET A 534 20.45 -3.58 -3.99
C MET A 534 21.14 -4.18 -5.22
N ALA A 535 21.16 -5.51 -5.36
CA ALA A 535 21.74 -6.19 -6.52
C ALA A 535 20.94 -5.97 -7.81
N ASP A 536 19.65 -5.66 -7.68
CA ASP A 536 18.74 -5.42 -8.80
C ASP A 536 18.76 -3.94 -9.28
N LEU A 537 19.47 -3.04 -8.56
CA LEU A 537 19.68 -1.62 -8.92
C LEU A 537 20.83 -1.47 -9.92
#